data_adc5eb615d5412a32e11d8e94335efc2
#
_entry.id   adc5eb615d5412a32e11d8e94335efc2
#
_cell.length_a   1.000
_cell.length_b   1.000
_cell.length_c   1.000
_cell.angle_alpha   90.00
_cell.angle_beta   90.00
_cell.angle_gamma   90.00
#
_symmetry.space_group_name_H-M   'P 1'
#
loop_
_entity.id
_entity.type
_entity.pdbx_description
1 polymer ?
#
loop_
_entity_poly.entity_id
_entity_poly.type
_entity_poly.pdbx_seq_one_letter_code
_entity_poly.pdbx_strand_id
1 'polypeptide(L)'
;FKEHDQAEMTKFEETAKRVFGGAKVVGDIATMNQALVSGEIDLHLTGGTYSVSPARADGNPNLRGITPKKGPMAGGKGGISWIEVTSTVNNPELSPLAVEFLEYVQQPETAHTVAFAEGTFNPVAQMGNPACFDLFTKEELDAIQWDSLEEEMARSVEYDIVPDYEKALDLMTAAKRAKG
;
A
#
# COMPACT_ATOMS: atom_id res chain seq x y z
N PHE A 1 -7.12 15.28 10.83
CA PHE A 1 -7.02 14.53 12.07
C PHE A 1 -5.90 15.13 12.94
N LYS A 2 -6.18 15.49 14.19
CA LYS A 2 -5.23 16.07 15.14
C LYS A 2 -5.08 15.12 16.31
N GLU A 3 -3.99 14.41 16.37
CA GLU A 3 -3.74 13.30 17.30
C GLU A 3 -3.68 13.76 18.76
N HIS A 4 -3.31 15.04 18.97
CA HIS A 4 -3.25 15.62 20.31
C HIS A 4 -4.61 16.10 20.85
N ASP A 5 -5.64 16.17 20.01
CA ASP A 5 -7.01 16.53 20.43
C ASP A 5 -7.71 15.29 20.99
N GLN A 6 -8.08 15.34 22.27
CA GLN A 6 -8.73 14.22 22.95
C GLN A 6 -10.07 13.83 22.30
N ALA A 7 -10.82 14.80 21.78
CA ALA A 7 -12.09 14.52 21.11
C ALA A 7 -11.88 13.78 19.79
N GLU A 8 -10.84 14.14 19.03
CA GLU A 8 -10.48 13.44 17.81
C GLU A 8 -9.92 12.04 18.07
N MET A 9 -9.14 11.86 19.13
CA MET A 9 -8.66 10.53 19.54
C MET A 9 -9.81 9.62 19.98
N THR A 10 -10.81 10.15 20.68
CA THR A 10 -12.04 9.40 21.02
C THR A 10 -12.79 8.98 19.76
N LYS A 11 -12.96 9.90 18.81
CA LYS A 11 -13.60 9.61 17.53
C LYS A 11 -12.82 8.58 16.70
N PHE A 12 -11.48 8.63 16.75
CA PHE A 12 -10.62 7.62 16.13
C PHE A 12 -10.86 6.24 16.72
N GLU A 13 -10.87 6.12 18.06
CA GLU A 13 -11.13 4.87 18.78
C GLU A 13 -12.52 4.28 18.43
N GLU A 14 -13.56 5.09 18.47
CA GLU A 14 -14.92 4.68 18.08
C GLU A 14 -14.98 4.20 16.63
N THR A 15 -14.30 4.92 15.73
CA THR A 15 -14.24 4.55 14.32
C THR A 15 -13.49 3.24 14.13
N ALA A 16 -12.34 3.06 14.78
CA ALA A 16 -11.58 1.81 14.72
C ALA A 16 -12.42 0.63 15.24
N LYS A 17 -13.09 0.76 16.37
CA LYS A 17 -14.00 -0.27 16.90
C LYS A 17 -15.12 -0.62 15.92
N ARG A 18 -15.71 0.37 15.27
CA ARG A 18 -16.77 0.17 14.27
C ARG A 18 -16.25 -0.55 13.02
N VAL A 19 -15.08 -0.13 12.50
CA VAL A 19 -14.46 -0.74 11.31
C VAL A 19 -14.08 -2.18 11.58
N PHE A 20 -13.32 -2.46 12.65
CA PHE A 20 -12.94 -3.83 12.98
C PHE A 20 -14.13 -4.70 13.38
N GLY A 21 -15.11 -4.16 14.11
CA GLY A 21 -16.32 -4.89 14.49
C GLY A 21 -17.17 -5.29 13.29
N GLY A 22 -17.21 -4.45 12.25
CA GLY A 22 -17.92 -4.75 11.00
C GLY A 22 -17.12 -5.54 9.96
N ALA A 23 -15.80 -5.68 10.15
CA ALA A 23 -14.96 -6.40 9.20
C ALA A 23 -15.26 -7.91 9.21
N LYS A 24 -15.46 -8.52 8.05
CA LYS A 24 -15.65 -9.97 7.92
C LYS A 24 -14.33 -10.73 8.10
N VAL A 25 -13.28 -10.24 7.45
CA VAL A 25 -11.92 -10.78 7.50
C VAL A 25 -10.96 -9.70 7.97
N VAL A 26 -9.94 -10.08 8.71
CA VAL A 26 -8.80 -9.25 9.08
C VAL A 26 -7.54 -10.07 8.88
N GLY A 27 -6.67 -9.64 7.98
CA GLY A 27 -5.46 -10.37 7.62
C GLY A 27 -4.42 -9.49 6.92
N ASP A 28 -3.42 -10.14 6.37
CA ASP A 28 -2.42 -9.53 5.50
C ASP A 28 -2.94 -9.35 4.05
N ILE A 29 -2.10 -8.80 3.18
CA ILE A 29 -2.46 -8.53 1.78
C ILE A 29 -2.82 -9.82 1.03
N ALA A 30 -2.06 -10.90 1.21
CA ALA A 30 -2.32 -12.17 0.54
C ALA A 30 -3.67 -12.77 0.97
N THR A 31 -3.97 -12.77 2.27
CA THR A 31 -5.27 -13.18 2.81
C THR A 31 -6.41 -12.34 2.23
N MET A 32 -6.23 -11.02 2.14
CA MET A 32 -7.25 -10.12 1.60
C MET A 32 -7.48 -10.36 0.10
N ASN A 33 -6.41 -10.53 -0.69
CA ASN A 33 -6.53 -10.86 -2.11
C ASN A 33 -7.27 -12.17 -2.32
N GLN A 34 -6.96 -13.20 -1.54
CA GLN A 34 -7.65 -14.49 -1.61
C GLN A 34 -9.15 -14.35 -1.27
N ALA A 35 -9.48 -13.58 -0.25
CA ALA A 35 -10.87 -13.33 0.14
C ALA A 35 -11.64 -12.52 -0.93
N LEU A 36 -10.99 -11.56 -1.60
CA LEU A 36 -11.57 -10.82 -2.73
C LEU A 36 -11.79 -11.73 -3.95
N VAL A 37 -10.78 -12.52 -4.33
CA VAL A 37 -10.83 -13.45 -5.47
C VAL A 37 -11.91 -14.51 -5.29
N SER A 38 -12.05 -15.04 -4.07
CA SER A 38 -13.08 -16.03 -3.75
C SER A 38 -14.50 -15.45 -3.62
N GLY A 39 -14.64 -14.12 -3.60
CA GLY A 39 -15.92 -13.46 -3.34
C GLY A 39 -16.37 -13.55 -1.89
N GLU A 40 -15.48 -13.89 -0.97
CA GLU A 40 -15.77 -13.88 0.46
C GLU A 40 -16.01 -12.46 0.97
N ILE A 41 -15.26 -11.50 0.43
CA ILE A 41 -15.43 -10.06 0.68
C ILE A 41 -15.55 -9.30 -0.65
N ASP A 42 -16.27 -8.19 -0.64
CA ASP A 42 -16.43 -7.29 -1.79
C ASP A 42 -15.49 -6.08 -1.72
N LEU A 43 -14.96 -5.78 -0.54
CA LEU A 43 -14.16 -4.60 -0.27
C LEU A 43 -13.08 -4.88 0.77
N HIS A 44 -11.86 -4.48 0.45
CA HIS A 44 -10.74 -4.38 1.39
C HIS A 44 -10.47 -2.90 1.69
N LEU A 45 -10.47 -2.55 2.96
CA LEU A 45 -10.08 -1.22 3.43
C LEU A 45 -8.61 -1.25 3.86
N THR A 46 -7.81 -0.38 3.36
CA THR A 46 -6.36 -0.26 3.52
C THR A 46 -5.56 -0.92 2.40
N GLY A 47 -4.25 -0.88 2.48
CA GLY A 47 -3.37 -1.26 1.37
C GLY A 47 -3.16 -0.11 0.40
N GLY A 48 -2.67 -0.41 -0.77
CA GLY A 48 -2.46 0.52 -1.88
C GLY A 48 -3.04 -0.04 -3.17
N THR A 49 -3.01 0.76 -4.23
CA THR A 49 -3.42 0.32 -5.57
C THR A 49 -2.62 -0.89 -6.04
N TYR A 50 -1.35 -0.96 -5.66
CA TYR A 50 -0.45 -2.09 -5.92
C TYR A 50 -0.88 -3.40 -5.24
N SER A 51 -1.66 -3.34 -4.15
CA SER A 51 -1.99 -4.54 -3.34
C SER A 51 -2.74 -5.61 -4.11
N VAL A 52 -3.49 -5.23 -5.13
CA VAL A 52 -4.27 -6.16 -5.98
C VAL A 52 -3.55 -6.54 -7.28
N SER A 53 -2.38 -5.94 -7.56
CA SER A 53 -1.65 -6.18 -8.82
C SER A 53 -1.34 -7.66 -9.06
N PRO A 54 -0.84 -8.45 -8.09
CA PRO A 54 -0.61 -9.88 -8.29
C PRO A 54 -1.88 -10.64 -8.66
N ALA A 55 -2.97 -10.42 -7.94
CA ALA A 55 -4.24 -11.08 -8.21
C ALA A 55 -4.84 -10.68 -9.58
N ARG A 56 -4.63 -9.42 -10.00
CA ARG A 56 -5.05 -8.96 -11.34
C ARG A 56 -4.23 -9.61 -12.44
N ALA A 57 -2.91 -9.70 -12.27
CA ALA A 57 -2.02 -10.38 -13.21
C ALA A 57 -2.35 -11.88 -13.31
N ASP A 58 -2.82 -12.48 -12.22
CA ASP A 58 -3.24 -13.89 -12.15
C ASP A 58 -4.71 -14.14 -12.60
N GLY A 59 -5.22 -13.28 -13.48
CA GLY A 59 -6.51 -13.50 -14.16
C GLY A 59 -7.74 -12.92 -13.48
N ASN A 60 -7.58 -11.99 -12.53
CA ASN A 60 -8.71 -11.33 -11.87
C ASN A 60 -8.79 -9.82 -12.20
N PRO A 61 -8.97 -9.42 -13.48
CA PRO A 61 -8.89 -8.03 -13.93
C PRO A 61 -10.00 -7.12 -13.34
N ASN A 62 -11.05 -7.70 -12.77
CA ASN A 62 -12.15 -6.95 -12.16
C ASN A 62 -11.81 -6.39 -10.77
N LEU A 63 -10.76 -6.90 -10.11
CA LEU A 63 -10.28 -6.30 -8.87
C LEU A 63 -9.67 -4.93 -9.16
N ARG A 64 -9.90 -3.95 -8.29
CA ARG A 64 -9.39 -2.59 -8.44
C ARG A 64 -8.92 -2.04 -7.10
N GLY A 65 -7.70 -1.48 -7.09
CA GLY A 65 -7.27 -0.57 -6.05
C GLY A 65 -7.80 0.84 -6.36
N ILE A 66 -8.40 1.51 -5.39
CA ILE A 66 -9.04 2.82 -5.60
C ILE A 66 -8.70 3.75 -4.44
N THR A 67 -8.10 4.88 -4.75
CA THR A 67 -8.01 5.99 -3.80
C THR A 67 -9.32 6.77 -3.79
N PRO A 68 -9.98 6.95 -2.65
CA PRO A 68 -11.23 7.71 -2.58
C PRO A 68 -11.06 9.13 -3.14
N LYS A 69 -12.05 9.60 -3.90
CA LYS A 69 -12.03 10.96 -4.49
C LYS A 69 -12.07 12.06 -3.43
N LYS A 70 -12.65 11.75 -2.26
CA LYS A 70 -12.74 12.65 -1.11
C LYS A 70 -12.50 11.87 0.16
N GLY A 71 -11.84 12.50 1.11
CA GLY A 71 -11.53 11.89 2.40
C GLY A 71 -11.11 12.88 3.45
N PRO A 72 -10.66 12.39 4.59
CA PRO A 72 -10.35 13.22 5.75
C PRO A 72 -8.99 13.93 5.67
N MET A 73 -8.19 13.69 4.62
CA MET A 73 -6.85 14.26 4.51
C MET A 73 -6.90 15.73 4.12
N ALA A 74 -5.76 16.42 4.24
CA ALA A 74 -5.63 17.82 3.88
C ALA A 74 -6.17 18.09 2.47
N GLY A 75 -6.90 19.19 2.30
CA GLY A 75 -7.55 19.52 1.02
C GLY A 75 -8.70 18.59 0.63
N GLY A 76 -9.23 17.76 1.56
CA GLY A 76 -10.33 16.84 1.30
C GLY A 76 -9.91 15.60 0.50
N LYS A 77 -8.62 15.31 0.44
CA LYS A 77 -8.07 14.14 -0.26
C LYS A 77 -8.35 12.84 0.49
N GLY A 78 -8.40 11.73 -0.23
CA GLY A 78 -8.81 10.43 0.31
C GLY A 78 -7.67 9.42 0.53
N GLY A 79 -6.47 9.72 0.06
CA GLY A 79 -5.34 8.80 0.10
C GLY A 79 -4.05 9.41 0.63
N ILE A 80 -3.07 8.55 0.79
CA ILE A 80 -1.70 8.88 1.18
C ILE A 80 -0.77 8.32 0.09
N SER A 81 0.18 9.13 -0.37
CA SER A 81 1.27 8.70 -1.23
C SER A 81 2.58 8.64 -0.44
N TRP A 82 3.39 7.64 -0.72
CA TRP A 82 4.72 7.48 -0.11
C TRP A 82 5.70 6.87 -1.09
N ILE A 83 6.97 6.99 -0.77
CA ILE A 83 8.06 6.32 -1.47
C ILE A 83 8.69 5.35 -0.49
N GLU A 84 8.86 4.13 -0.90
CA GLU A 84 9.65 3.15 -0.19
C GLU A 84 11.10 3.20 -0.68
N VAL A 85 12.03 3.23 0.25
CA VAL A 85 13.46 3.30 -0.04
C VAL A 85 14.19 2.14 0.65
N THR A 86 15.12 1.54 -0.08
CA THR A 86 16.05 0.55 0.47
C THR A 86 17.39 1.22 0.70
N SER A 87 17.96 1.02 1.88
CA SER A 87 19.25 1.60 2.26
C SER A 87 20.11 0.57 3.00
N THR A 88 21.42 0.80 3.02
CA THR A 88 22.32 0.05 3.88
C THR A 88 22.37 0.66 5.27
N VAL A 89 22.56 -0.18 6.29
CA VAL A 89 22.85 0.29 7.63
C VAL A 89 24.27 0.85 7.69
N ASN A 90 24.52 1.81 8.60
CA ASN A 90 25.86 2.33 8.84
C ASN A 90 26.70 1.26 9.58
N ASN A 91 27.43 0.47 8.81
CA ASN A 91 28.29 -0.60 9.30
C ASN A 91 29.72 -0.40 8.75
N PRO A 92 30.74 -0.24 9.59
CA PRO A 92 32.12 -0.07 9.16
C PRO A 92 32.68 -1.29 8.37
N GLU A 93 32.06 -2.45 8.56
CA GLU A 93 32.39 -3.71 7.85
C GLU A 93 31.29 -4.10 6.86
N LEU A 94 30.75 -3.13 6.15
CA LEU A 94 29.70 -3.36 5.16
C LEU A 94 30.19 -4.34 4.07
N SER A 95 29.44 -5.42 3.89
CA SER A 95 29.74 -6.36 2.82
C SER A 95 29.61 -5.69 1.44
N PRO A 96 30.53 -5.90 0.50
CA PRO A 96 30.38 -5.45 -0.88
C PRO A 96 29.07 -5.93 -1.52
N LEU A 97 28.59 -7.12 -1.16
CA LEU A 97 27.33 -7.68 -1.63
C LEU A 97 26.10 -6.82 -1.28
N ALA A 98 26.18 -5.98 -0.24
CA ALA A 98 25.08 -5.07 0.09
C ALA A 98 24.87 -4.01 -1.00
N VAL A 99 25.96 -3.49 -1.56
CA VAL A 99 25.90 -2.52 -2.67
C VAL A 99 25.47 -3.23 -3.96
N GLU A 100 26.06 -4.38 -4.27
CA GLU A 100 25.66 -5.19 -5.42
C GLU A 100 24.17 -5.57 -5.37
N PHE A 101 23.64 -5.88 -4.20
CA PHE A 101 22.21 -6.14 -4.02
C PHE A 101 21.36 -4.91 -4.35
N LEU A 102 21.75 -3.71 -3.86
CA LEU A 102 21.03 -2.47 -4.18
C LEU A 102 21.05 -2.17 -5.68
N GLU A 103 22.18 -2.41 -6.35
CA GLU A 103 22.28 -2.28 -7.80
C GLU A 103 21.42 -3.32 -8.53
N TYR A 104 21.41 -4.56 -8.05
CA TYR A 104 20.58 -5.64 -8.62
C TYR A 104 19.09 -5.33 -8.54
N VAL A 105 18.59 -4.86 -7.42
CA VAL A 105 17.15 -4.56 -7.26
C VAL A 105 16.69 -3.35 -8.09
N GLN A 106 17.62 -2.56 -8.61
CA GLN A 106 17.36 -1.44 -9.52
C GLN A 106 17.35 -1.86 -11.00
N GLN A 107 17.74 -3.10 -11.32
CA GLN A 107 17.76 -3.55 -12.71
C GLN A 107 16.33 -3.62 -13.27
N PRO A 108 16.13 -3.27 -14.54
CA PRO A 108 14.81 -3.29 -15.18
C PRO A 108 14.06 -4.61 -15.02
N GLU A 109 14.73 -5.73 -15.24
CA GLU A 109 14.16 -7.08 -15.16
C GLU A 109 13.73 -7.43 -13.74
N THR A 110 14.51 -7.01 -12.74
CA THR A 110 14.19 -7.21 -11.33
C THR A 110 12.98 -6.37 -10.94
N ALA A 111 12.95 -5.10 -11.33
CA ALA A 111 11.84 -4.19 -11.09
C ALA A 111 10.53 -4.72 -11.71
N HIS A 112 10.59 -5.22 -12.95
CA HIS A 112 9.45 -5.84 -13.61
C HIS A 112 8.94 -7.06 -12.84
N THR A 113 9.83 -7.95 -12.40
CA THR A 113 9.45 -9.12 -11.59
C THR A 113 8.81 -8.75 -10.25
N VAL A 114 9.37 -7.74 -9.57
CA VAL A 114 8.89 -7.29 -8.26
C VAL A 114 7.48 -6.69 -8.34
N ALA A 115 7.11 -6.07 -9.46
CA ALA A 115 5.79 -5.46 -9.64
C ALA A 115 4.60 -6.41 -9.39
N PHE A 116 4.81 -7.71 -9.53
CA PHE A 116 3.77 -8.75 -9.39
C PHE A 116 3.99 -9.70 -8.22
N ALA A 117 5.02 -9.47 -7.40
CA ALA A 117 5.27 -10.28 -6.22
C ALA A 117 4.40 -9.80 -5.04
N GLU A 118 3.80 -10.75 -4.32
CA GLU A 118 2.97 -10.46 -3.14
C GLU A 118 3.77 -9.72 -2.07
N GLY A 119 3.16 -8.68 -1.52
CA GLY A 119 3.78 -7.87 -0.47
C GLY A 119 4.84 -6.89 -0.96
N THR A 120 4.98 -6.69 -2.25
CA THR A 120 5.87 -5.72 -2.86
C THR A 120 5.10 -4.51 -3.41
N PHE A 121 5.80 -3.53 -3.94
CA PHE A 121 5.27 -2.26 -4.41
C PHE A 121 5.53 -2.08 -5.91
N ASN A 122 4.71 -1.29 -6.57
CA ASN A 122 4.93 -0.96 -7.97
C ASN A 122 6.28 -0.22 -8.13
N PRO A 123 7.11 -0.60 -9.09
CA PRO A 123 8.43 -0.01 -9.32
C PRO A 123 8.33 1.33 -10.08
N VAL A 124 7.49 2.25 -9.59
CA VAL A 124 7.19 3.52 -10.27
C VAL A 124 8.44 4.34 -10.56
N ALA A 125 9.39 4.35 -9.63
CA ALA A 125 10.65 5.09 -9.81
C ALA A 125 11.51 4.49 -10.94
N GLN A 126 11.58 3.16 -11.03
CA GLN A 126 12.34 2.44 -12.07
C GLN A 126 11.65 2.56 -13.44
N MET A 127 10.34 2.66 -13.48
CA MET A 127 9.56 2.81 -14.72
C MET A 127 9.78 4.16 -15.43
N GLY A 128 10.43 5.13 -14.79
CA GLY A 128 10.97 6.31 -15.46
C GLY A 128 12.11 6.00 -16.43
N ASN A 129 12.74 4.82 -16.32
CA ASN A 129 13.70 4.33 -17.29
C ASN A 129 12.94 3.57 -18.41
N PRO A 130 13.06 4.00 -19.69
CA PRO A 130 12.41 3.32 -20.81
C PRO A 130 12.72 1.82 -20.87
N ALA A 131 13.97 1.40 -20.55
CA ALA A 131 14.35 0.01 -20.53
C ALA A 131 13.55 -0.84 -19.52
N CYS A 132 13.08 -0.24 -18.44
CA CYS A 132 12.17 -0.91 -17.51
C CYS A 132 10.72 -0.88 -18.00
N PHE A 133 10.26 0.28 -18.44
CA PHE A 133 8.87 0.46 -18.91
C PHE A 133 8.56 -0.45 -20.10
N ASP A 134 9.48 -0.58 -21.05
CA ASP A 134 9.31 -1.37 -22.27
C ASP A 134 9.23 -2.89 -22.02
N LEU A 135 9.54 -3.36 -20.80
CA LEU A 135 9.37 -4.76 -20.40
C LEU A 135 7.90 -5.11 -20.10
N PHE A 136 7.09 -4.10 -19.75
CA PHE A 136 5.70 -4.34 -19.38
C PHE A 136 4.81 -4.47 -20.61
N THR A 137 4.07 -5.56 -20.68
CA THR A 137 2.96 -5.71 -21.63
C THR A 137 1.80 -4.77 -21.26
N LYS A 138 0.88 -4.58 -22.19
CA LYS A 138 -0.32 -3.79 -21.92
C LYS A 138 -1.18 -4.38 -20.80
N GLU A 139 -1.29 -5.68 -20.74
CA GLU A 139 -2.00 -6.43 -19.71
C GLU A 139 -1.36 -6.26 -18.32
N GLU A 140 -0.04 -6.26 -18.27
CA GLU A 140 0.72 -6.02 -17.05
C GLU A 140 0.58 -4.57 -16.56
N LEU A 141 0.65 -3.59 -17.47
CA LEU A 141 0.39 -2.19 -17.15
C LEU A 141 -1.04 -1.98 -16.62
N ASP A 142 -2.04 -2.67 -17.19
CA ASP A 142 -3.39 -2.66 -16.64
C ASP A 142 -3.44 -3.33 -15.27
N ALA A 143 -2.72 -4.44 -15.05
CA ALA A 143 -2.70 -5.13 -13.75
C ALA A 143 -2.16 -4.24 -12.63
N ILE A 144 -1.11 -3.46 -12.89
CA ILE A 144 -0.58 -2.48 -11.92
C ILE A 144 -1.33 -1.14 -11.93
N GLN A 145 -2.36 -1.00 -12.73
CA GLN A 145 -3.19 0.21 -12.86
C GLN A 145 -2.37 1.47 -13.23
N TRP A 146 -1.40 1.32 -14.13
CA TRP A 146 -0.50 2.39 -14.52
C TRP A 146 -1.22 3.63 -15.08
N ASP A 147 -2.29 3.43 -15.82
CA ASP A 147 -3.09 4.49 -16.44
C ASP A 147 -3.83 5.38 -15.43
N SER A 148 -4.08 4.89 -14.22
CA SER A 148 -4.75 5.65 -13.16
C SER A 148 -3.77 6.27 -12.13
N LEU A 149 -2.47 6.04 -12.26
CA LEU A 149 -1.48 6.43 -11.25
C LEU A 149 -1.49 7.93 -10.95
N GLU A 150 -1.49 8.78 -11.98
CA GLU A 150 -1.51 10.24 -11.78
C GLU A 150 -2.77 10.70 -11.05
N GLU A 151 -3.93 10.14 -11.40
CA GLU A 151 -5.20 10.46 -10.75
C GLU A 151 -5.20 10.01 -9.28
N GLU A 152 -4.68 8.82 -8.99
CA GLU A 152 -4.55 8.28 -7.64
C GLU A 152 -3.61 9.13 -6.79
N MET A 153 -2.48 9.54 -7.33
CA MET A 153 -1.54 10.44 -6.65
C MET A 153 -2.14 11.84 -6.43
N ALA A 154 -2.89 12.38 -7.39
CA ALA A 154 -3.55 13.67 -7.23
C ALA A 154 -4.61 13.67 -6.11
N ARG A 155 -5.18 12.51 -5.78
CA ARG A 155 -6.12 12.29 -4.67
C ARG A 155 -5.44 12.03 -3.33
N SER A 156 -4.12 11.96 -3.30
CA SER A 156 -3.33 11.62 -2.13
C SER A 156 -2.57 12.81 -1.59
N VAL A 157 -2.33 12.83 -0.28
CA VAL A 157 -1.34 13.68 0.38
C VAL A 157 -0.04 12.92 0.54
N GLU A 158 1.07 13.62 0.67
CA GLU A 158 2.34 12.99 1.03
C GLU A 158 2.26 12.38 2.44
N TYR A 159 2.89 11.23 2.60
CA TYR A 159 3.02 10.59 3.90
C TYR A 159 3.84 11.48 4.83
N ASP A 160 3.37 11.61 6.05
CA ASP A 160 4.06 12.35 7.12
C ASP A 160 4.06 11.52 8.41
N ILE A 161 4.94 11.88 9.33
CA ILE A 161 5.03 11.22 10.63
C ILE A 161 3.75 11.49 11.41
N VAL A 162 3.13 10.44 11.90
CA VAL A 162 1.96 10.53 12.78
C VAL A 162 2.43 10.81 14.20
N PRO A 163 2.15 12.00 14.76
CA PRO A 163 2.38 12.26 16.18
C PRO A 163 1.58 11.27 17.04
N ASP A 164 2.07 10.97 18.23
CA ASP A 164 1.43 10.01 19.15
C ASP A 164 1.11 8.64 18.50
N TYR A 165 1.98 8.21 17.55
CA TYR A 165 1.80 6.96 16.80
C TYR A 165 1.55 5.75 17.71
N GLU A 166 2.29 5.63 18.82
CA GLU A 166 2.13 4.52 19.77
C GLU A 166 0.71 4.47 20.36
N LYS A 167 0.17 5.63 20.74
CA LYS A 167 -1.20 5.72 21.27
C LYS A 167 -2.24 5.33 20.21
N ALA A 168 -2.08 5.78 18.98
CA ALA A 168 -2.96 5.42 17.89
C ALA A 168 -2.89 3.90 17.61
N LEU A 169 -1.68 3.32 17.63
CA LEU A 169 -1.46 1.89 17.46
C LEU A 169 -2.10 1.05 18.57
N ASP A 170 -2.00 1.50 19.82
CA ASP A 170 -2.63 0.84 20.97
C ASP A 170 -4.17 0.83 20.82
N LEU A 171 -4.77 1.94 20.43
CA LEU A 171 -6.21 2.04 20.20
C LEU A 171 -6.67 1.12 19.05
N MET A 172 -5.93 1.06 17.95
CA MET A 172 -6.22 0.14 16.85
C MET A 172 -6.08 -1.32 17.28
N THR A 173 -5.03 -1.63 18.04
CA THR A 173 -4.78 -2.99 18.55
C THR A 173 -5.89 -3.43 19.50
N ALA A 174 -6.32 -2.55 20.39
CA ALA A 174 -7.44 -2.80 21.30
C ALA A 174 -8.76 -3.02 20.52
N ALA A 175 -9.02 -2.18 19.51
CA ALA A 175 -10.22 -2.32 18.67
C ALA A 175 -10.22 -3.64 17.86
N LYS A 176 -9.05 -4.05 17.34
CA LYS A 176 -8.88 -5.32 16.63
C LYS A 176 -9.12 -6.52 17.54
N ARG A 177 -8.60 -6.49 18.78
CA ARG A 177 -8.80 -7.56 19.78
C ARG A 177 -10.26 -7.66 20.26
N ALA A 178 -10.97 -6.54 20.32
CA ALA A 178 -12.38 -6.52 20.75
C ALA A 178 -13.33 -7.19 19.75
N LYS A 179 -12.89 -7.45 18.53
CA LYS A 179 -13.65 -8.20 17.53
C LYS A 179 -13.71 -9.70 17.85
N GLY A 180 -12.65 -10.19 18.45
CA GLY A 180 -12.38 -11.62 18.59
C GLY A 180 -12.65 -12.36 19.56
#